data_f6d6fe756b8ebe2112ae9f68f8ee6437
#
_entry.id   f6d6fe756b8ebe2112ae9f68f8ee6437
#
_cell.length_a   1.000
_cell.length_b   1.000
_cell.length_c   1.000
_cell.angle_alpha   90.00
_cell.angle_beta   90.00
_cell.angle_gamma   90.00
#
_symmetry.space_group_name_H-M   'P 1'
#
loop_
_entity.id
_entity.type
_entity.pdbx_description
1 polymer ?
#
loop_
_entity_poly.entity_id
_entity_poly.type
_entity_poly.pdbx_seq_one_letter_code
_entity_poly.pdbx_strand_id
1 'polypeptide(L)'
;MRRIKKGDEVVVIAGKDKGRRGSVLRVIENERVVVEGVNIIKRHTKPNPGRNVDGSIIEREAALHISNVMLYNPTTHKGDRVGFRTLENGRKVRYFKSNDEVVDV
;
A
#
# COMPACT_ATOMS: atom_id res chain seq x y z
N MET A 1 -6.77 -11.97 -10.23
CA MET A 1 -7.21 -10.85 -9.36
C MET A 1 -6.18 -10.62 -8.28
N ARG A 2 -5.85 -9.37 -7.97
CA ARG A 2 -4.84 -9.02 -6.99
C ARG A 2 -5.47 -8.82 -5.61
N ARG A 3 -4.75 -9.24 -4.57
CA ARG A 3 -5.20 -9.01 -3.18
C ARG A 3 -5.10 -7.55 -2.77
N ILE A 4 -4.11 -6.83 -3.30
CA ILE A 4 -3.88 -5.42 -3.02
C ILE A 4 -3.86 -4.66 -4.33
N LYS A 5 -4.61 -3.56 -4.39
CA LYS A 5 -4.74 -2.71 -5.58
C LYS A 5 -4.48 -1.26 -5.22
N LYS A 6 -4.19 -0.45 -6.25
CA LYS A 6 -4.08 1.01 -6.09
C LYS A 6 -5.36 1.57 -5.46
N GLY A 7 -5.19 2.45 -4.49
CA GLY A 7 -6.30 3.08 -3.77
C GLY A 7 -6.76 2.33 -2.52
N ASP A 8 -6.30 1.09 -2.31
CA ASP A 8 -6.64 0.34 -1.10
C ASP A 8 -6.00 0.98 0.13
N GLU A 9 -6.70 0.95 1.25
CA GLU A 9 -6.10 1.29 2.53
C GLU A 9 -5.45 0.05 3.12
N VAL A 10 -4.18 0.17 3.47
CA VAL A 10 -3.39 -0.94 4.01
C VAL A 10 -2.73 -0.54 5.33
N VAL A 11 -2.36 -1.54 6.11
CA VAL A 11 -1.57 -1.37 7.33
C VAL A 11 -0.27 -2.15 7.19
N VAL A 12 0.83 -1.55 7.64
CA VAL A 12 2.14 -2.18 7.63
C VAL A 12 2.24 -3.14 8.82
N ILE A 13 2.62 -4.39 8.55
CA ILE A 13 2.68 -5.44 9.57
C ILE A 13 4.09 -5.81 10.00
N ALA A 14 5.10 -5.32 9.31
CA ALA A 14 6.51 -5.63 9.62
C ALA A 14 7.41 -4.46 9.24
N GLY A 15 8.57 -4.39 9.89
CA GLY A 15 9.58 -3.37 9.63
C GLY A 15 9.43 -2.13 10.50
N LYS A 16 10.20 -1.09 10.16
CA LYS A 16 10.25 0.15 10.95
C LYS A 16 8.94 0.90 11.05
N ASP A 17 8.07 0.75 10.05
CA ASP A 17 6.78 1.45 9.99
C ASP A 17 5.60 0.58 10.44
N LYS A 18 5.87 -0.53 11.14
CA LYS A 18 4.83 -1.43 11.64
C LYS A 18 3.72 -0.66 12.37
N GLY A 19 2.48 -0.92 11.99
CA GLY A 19 1.30 -0.27 12.56
C GLY A 19 0.83 0.97 11.81
N ARG A 20 1.62 1.50 10.89
CA ARG A 20 1.19 2.65 10.08
C ARG A 20 0.20 2.23 9.01
N ARG A 21 -0.73 3.11 8.72
CA ARG A 21 -1.73 2.93 7.66
C ARG A 21 -1.54 3.98 6.58
N GLY A 22 -1.98 3.64 5.38
CA GLY A 22 -1.98 4.57 4.26
C GLY A 22 -2.65 3.97 3.05
N SER A 23 -2.86 4.80 2.05
CA SER A 23 -3.43 4.39 0.77
C SER A 23 -2.33 3.92 -0.17
N VAL A 24 -2.59 2.85 -0.91
CA VAL A 24 -1.68 2.36 -1.94
C VAL A 24 -1.67 3.35 -3.10
N LEU A 25 -0.52 3.96 -3.36
CA LEU A 25 -0.34 4.89 -4.47
C LEU A 25 -0.14 4.16 -5.79
N ARG A 26 0.57 3.03 -5.75
CA ARG A 26 0.77 2.18 -6.93
C ARG A 26 1.26 0.80 -6.53
N VAL A 27 1.07 -0.15 -7.43
CA VAL A 27 1.56 -1.53 -7.30
C VAL A 27 2.60 -1.77 -8.38
N ILE A 28 3.77 -2.27 -7.99
CA ILE A 28 4.90 -2.53 -8.88
C ILE A 28 5.06 -4.04 -9.03
N GLU A 29 4.87 -4.54 -10.25
CA GLU A 29 5.11 -5.95 -10.63
C GLU A 29 4.45 -7.00 -9.72
N ASN A 30 3.32 -6.66 -9.09
CA ASN A 30 2.58 -7.53 -8.16
C ASN A 30 3.33 -7.91 -6.87
N GLU A 31 4.57 -7.47 -6.70
CA GLU A 31 5.38 -7.85 -5.53
C GLU A 31 5.63 -6.70 -4.57
N ARG A 32 5.56 -5.46 -5.05
CA ARG A 32 5.85 -4.28 -4.26
C ARG A 32 4.75 -3.25 -4.36
N VAL A 33 4.57 -2.51 -3.28
CA VAL A 33 3.58 -1.44 -3.23
C VAL A 33 4.21 -0.18 -2.66
N VAL A 34 3.76 0.97 -3.17
CA VAL A 34 4.10 2.28 -2.62
C VAL A 34 2.89 2.76 -1.84
N VAL A 35 3.08 3.04 -0.55
CA VAL A 35 2.01 3.44 0.35
C VAL A 35 2.25 4.88 0.81
N GLU A 36 1.23 5.71 0.74
CA GLU A 36 1.30 7.11 1.14
C GLU A 36 1.74 7.25 2.60
N GLY A 37 2.77 8.07 2.84
CA GLY A 37 3.28 8.36 4.17
C GLY A 37 4.06 7.24 4.84
N VAL A 38 4.36 6.15 4.13
CA VAL A 38 5.01 4.97 4.66
C VAL A 38 6.31 4.70 3.92
N ASN A 39 7.32 4.20 4.66
CA ASN A 39 8.64 3.88 4.12
C ASN A 39 9.30 5.08 3.42
N ILE A 40 9.24 6.22 4.08
CA ILE A 40 9.80 7.46 3.54
C ILE A 40 11.31 7.41 3.61
N ILE A 41 11.94 7.70 2.48
CA ILE A 41 13.38 7.85 2.37
C ILE A 41 13.72 9.28 2.03
N LYS A 42 14.88 9.73 2.51
CA LYS A 42 15.40 11.06 2.20
C LYS A 42 16.56 10.93 1.23
N ARG A 43 16.51 11.68 0.15
CA ARG A 43 17.59 11.74 -0.83
C ARG A 43 18.16 13.14 -0.92
N HIS A 44 19.48 13.23 -0.89
CA HIS A 44 20.17 14.46 -1.21
C HIS A 44 20.26 14.63 -2.71
N THR A 45 19.78 15.76 -3.19
CA THR A 45 19.93 16.14 -4.59
C THR A 45 21.18 17.00 -4.69
N LYS A 46 22.15 16.60 -5.53
CA LYS A 46 23.36 17.38 -5.75
C LYS A 46 23.03 18.66 -6.51
N PRO A 47 23.67 19.80 -6.17
CA PRO A 47 23.56 21.02 -6.97
C PRO A 47 24.00 20.77 -8.41
N ASN A 48 23.29 21.36 -9.36
CA ASN A 48 23.66 21.31 -10.77
C ASN A 48 23.75 22.73 -11.34
N PRO A 49 24.96 23.34 -11.33
CA PRO A 49 25.12 24.74 -11.76
C PRO A 49 24.66 24.97 -13.21
N GLY A 50 24.79 23.98 -14.07
CA GLY A 50 24.36 24.10 -15.47
C GLY A 50 22.84 24.16 -15.64
N ARG A 51 22.09 23.83 -14.61
CA ARG A 51 20.59 23.83 -14.64
C ARG A 51 19.99 24.74 -13.57
N ASN A 52 20.81 25.48 -12.84
CA ASN A 52 20.38 26.30 -11.70
C ASN A 52 19.59 25.50 -10.67
N VAL A 53 20.00 24.28 -10.41
CA VAL A 53 19.39 23.41 -9.40
C VAL A 53 20.22 23.44 -8.14
N ASP A 54 19.62 23.89 -7.05
CA ASP A 54 20.25 23.86 -5.74
C ASP A 54 20.15 22.46 -5.13
N GLY A 55 21.13 22.10 -4.30
CA GLY A 55 21.06 20.87 -3.54
C GLY A 55 19.89 20.92 -2.56
N SER A 56 19.13 19.83 -2.49
CA SER A 56 18.00 19.74 -1.58
C SER A 56 17.83 18.31 -1.05
N ILE A 57 17.06 18.20 0.03
CA ILE A 57 16.65 16.90 0.58
C ILE A 57 15.24 16.64 0.08
N ILE A 58 15.06 15.54 -0.63
CA ILE A 58 13.75 15.13 -1.14
C ILE A 58 13.28 13.92 -0.35
N GLU A 59 12.05 13.99 0.16
CA GLU A 59 11.40 12.87 0.82
C GLU A 59 10.49 12.15 -0.18
N ARG A 60 10.62 10.84 -0.26
CA ARG A 60 9.79 10.01 -1.13
C ARG A 60 9.44 8.70 -0.43
N GLU A 61 8.26 8.19 -0.73
CA GLU A 61 7.87 6.86 -0.31
C GLU A 61 8.61 5.83 -1.16
N ALA A 62 9.33 4.93 -0.50
CA ALA A 62 9.94 3.79 -1.17
C ALA A 62 8.96 2.61 -1.19
N ALA A 63 9.12 1.71 -2.16
CA ALA A 63 8.28 0.54 -2.29
C ALA A 63 8.51 -0.45 -1.13
N LEU A 64 7.41 -1.08 -0.69
CA LEU A 64 7.42 -2.15 0.29
C LEU A 64 7.09 -3.47 -0.40
N HIS A 65 7.63 -4.57 0.10
CA HIS A 65 7.19 -5.88 -0.37
C HIS A 65 5.73 -6.10 0.07
N ILE A 66 4.94 -6.69 -0.80
CA ILE A 66 3.50 -6.87 -0.57
C ILE A 66 3.20 -7.74 0.66
N SER A 67 4.12 -8.64 1.03
CA SER A 67 3.99 -9.47 2.23
C SER A 67 4.08 -8.68 3.55
N ASN A 68 4.57 -7.44 3.50
CA ASN A 68 4.73 -6.59 4.67
C ASN A 68 3.53 -5.69 4.94
N VAL A 69 2.48 -5.81 4.14
CA VAL A 69 1.25 -5.02 4.30
C VAL A 69 0.03 -5.94 4.25
N MET A 70 -1.04 -5.50 4.90
CA MET A 70 -2.36 -6.15 4.85
C MET A 70 -3.42 -5.11 4.58
N LEU A 71 -4.51 -5.50 3.94
CA LEU A 71 -5.66 -4.62 3.79
C LEU A 71 -6.21 -4.24 5.17
N TYR A 72 -6.49 -2.96 5.34
CA TYR A 72 -7.11 -2.47 6.56
C TYR A 72 -8.60 -2.74 6.55
N ASN A 73 -9.08 -3.43 7.59
CA ASN A 73 -10.50 -3.68 7.77
C ASN A 73 -11.08 -2.61 8.70
N PRO A 74 -11.92 -1.69 8.19
CA PRO A 74 -12.43 -0.59 9.01
C PRO A 74 -13.40 -1.04 10.10
N THR A 75 -14.00 -2.22 9.96
CA THR A 75 -14.91 -2.77 10.98
C THR A 75 -14.15 -3.29 12.19
N THR A 76 -13.04 -4.00 11.96
CA THR A 76 -12.22 -4.57 13.04
C THR A 76 -11.09 -3.64 13.47
N HIS A 77 -10.83 -2.56 12.73
CA HIS A 77 -9.78 -1.58 12.98
C HIS A 77 -8.36 -2.17 12.97
N LYS A 78 -8.13 -3.18 12.13
CA LYS A 78 -6.80 -3.80 11.98
C LYS A 78 -6.63 -4.43 10.60
N GLY A 79 -5.40 -4.83 10.30
CA GLY A 79 -5.10 -5.56 9.08
C GLY A 79 -5.81 -6.90 9.05
N ASP A 80 -6.20 -7.32 7.86
CA ASP A 80 -6.94 -8.54 7.66
C ASP A 80 -6.48 -9.26 6.40
N ARG A 81 -6.64 -10.55 6.39
CA ARG A 81 -6.41 -11.37 5.20
C ARG A 81 -7.59 -11.23 4.26
N VAL A 82 -7.29 -11.34 2.98
CA VAL A 82 -8.26 -11.20 1.90
C VAL A 82 -8.37 -12.51 1.14
N GLY A 83 -9.60 -12.96 0.93
CA GLY A 83 -9.92 -14.04 0.03
C GLY A 83 -10.68 -13.54 -1.18
N PHE A 84 -10.92 -14.43 -2.13
CA PHE A 84 -11.68 -14.14 -3.35
C PHE A 84 -12.96 -14.95 -3.35
N ARG A 85 -14.03 -14.30 -3.81
CA ARG A 85 -15.34 -14.92 -3.87
C ARG A 85 -16.05 -14.46 -5.15
N THR A 86 -16.85 -15.34 -5.75
CA THR A 86 -17.67 -15.00 -6.91
C THR A 86 -19.09 -14.73 -6.45
N LEU A 87 -19.62 -13.56 -6.79
CA LEU A 87 -21.00 -13.20 -6.49
C LEU A 87 -21.96 -13.91 -7.44
N GLU A 88 -23.27 -13.88 -7.10
CA GLU A 88 -24.33 -14.50 -7.91
C GLU A 88 -24.35 -14.00 -9.36
N ASN A 89 -23.99 -12.72 -9.57
CA ASN A 89 -23.91 -12.14 -10.91
C ASN A 89 -22.64 -12.53 -11.70
N GLY A 90 -21.81 -13.43 -11.15
CA GLY A 90 -20.57 -13.84 -11.79
C GLY A 90 -19.38 -12.94 -11.51
N ARG A 91 -19.57 -11.81 -10.83
CA ARG A 91 -18.49 -10.89 -10.51
C ARG A 91 -17.60 -11.45 -9.41
N LYS A 92 -16.29 -11.45 -9.64
CA LYS A 92 -15.30 -11.85 -8.64
C LYS A 92 -14.92 -10.67 -7.78
N VAL A 93 -15.01 -10.83 -6.47
CA VAL A 93 -14.70 -9.76 -5.50
C VAL A 93 -13.76 -10.27 -4.41
N ARG A 94 -13.12 -9.32 -3.73
CA ARG A 94 -12.32 -9.60 -2.55
C ARG A 94 -13.20 -9.49 -1.31
N TYR A 95 -12.91 -10.29 -0.31
CA TYR A 95 -13.61 -10.20 0.97
C TYR A 95 -12.63 -10.35 2.13
N PHE A 96 -12.95 -9.75 3.28
CA PHE A 96 -12.17 -9.91 4.50
C PHE A 96 -12.50 -11.26 5.15
N LYS A 97 -11.47 -12.04 5.44
CA LYS A 97 -11.68 -13.37 6.00
C LYS A 97 -12.20 -13.39 7.44
N SER A 98 -11.97 -12.32 8.20
CA SER A 98 -12.39 -12.28 9.60
C SER A 98 -13.90 -12.09 9.79
N ASN A 99 -14.55 -11.34 8.91
CA ASN A 99 -15.97 -11.00 9.04
C ASN A 99 -16.78 -11.20 7.76
N ASP A 100 -16.18 -11.77 6.73
CA ASP A 100 -16.81 -12.04 5.42
C ASP A 100 -17.32 -10.79 4.67
N GLU A 101 -16.94 -9.60 5.10
CA GLU A 101 -17.34 -8.38 4.39
C GLU A 101 -16.64 -8.23 3.05
N VAL A 102 -17.40 -7.84 2.03
CA VAL A 102 -16.86 -7.59 0.69
C VAL A 102 -16.06 -6.30 0.68
N VAL A 103 -14.82 -6.36 0.15
CA VAL A 103 -13.95 -5.21 -0.01
C VAL A 103 -14.38 -4.37 -1.20
N ASP A 104 -14.66 -5.02 -2.31
CA ASP A 104 -15.01 -4.38 -3.59
C ASP A 104 -16.52 -4.22 -3.70
N VAL A 105 -17.00 -3.12 -3.21
CA VAL A 105 -18.44 -2.82 -3.21
C VAL A 105 -18.86 -2.11 -4.48
#